data_61be165f0906ca8ef326724d06156937
#
_entry.id   61be165f0906ca8ef326724d06156937
#
_cell.length_a   1.000
_cell.length_b   1.000
_cell.length_c   1.000
_cell.angle_alpha   90.00
_cell.angle_beta   90.00
_cell.angle_gamma   90.00
#
_symmetry.space_group_name_H-M   'P 1'
#
loop_
_entity.id
_entity.type
_entity.pdbx_description
1 polymer ?
#
loop_
_entity_poly.entity_id
_entity_poly.type
_entity_poly.pdbx_seq_one_letter_code
_entity_poly.pdbx_strand_id
1 'polypeptide(L)'
;MIFKSSTTAVPEAPSVPRHIAIIMDGNGRWATKRLLPRVAGHVKGVDAVRKIVEACVDRGVEYLTLFAFSSENWRRPADEVSYLMGLFVTALEREVSKMHANNIRLKVVGDLSRFDPKLQDMIANAERRTANNSRLTVTVCANYGGRWDIMQATSKMVAANPGVTEYTEEMLAEHLAMAYAPEPDLFIRTGGEERISNFLLWQLAYSELYFTDTFWPDFSPDSLDTAIASYQSRERRFGRTGEQVANKAKQG
;
A
#
# COMPACT_ATOMS: atom_id res chain seq x y z
N MET A 1 -3.33 24.24 52.92
CA MET A 1 -3.02 24.43 51.48
C MET A 1 -2.47 23.12 50.97
N ILE A 2 -3.27 22.40 50.16
CA ILE A 2 -2.86 21.11 49.56
C ILE A 2 -2.49 21.45 48.12
N PHE A 3 -1.20 21.36 47.78
CA PHE A 3 -0.72 21.49 46.41
C PHE A 3 -1.20 20.28 45.61
N LYS A 4 -2.18 20.47 44.69
CA LYS A 4 -2.49 19.50 43.67
C LYS A 4 -1.32 19.47 42.67
N SER A 5 -0.58 18.37 42.66
CA SER A 5 0.38 18.03 41.63
C SER A 5 -0.39 17.88 40.31
N SER A 6 -0.22 18.81 39.37
CA SER A 6 -0.70 18.67 38.01
C SER A 6 0.25 17.73 37.30
N THR A 7 -0.13 16.46 37.21
CA THR A 7 0.52 15.52 36.28
C THR A 7 0.22 16.00 34.87
N THR A 8 1.15 16.70 34.26
CA THR A 8 1.13 17.00 32.83
C THR A 8 1.18 15.65 32.10
N ALA A 9 0.07 15.26 31.48
CA ALA A 9 0.06 14.14 30.57
C ALA A 9 1.13 14.38 29.49
N VAL A 10 2.12 13.50 29.43
CA VAL A 10 3.12 13.48 28.36
C VAL A 10 2.33 13.31 27.07
N PRO A 11 2.49 14.15 26.04
CA PRO A 11 1.85 13.92 24.75
C PRO A 11 2.27 12.53 24.27
N GLU A 12 1.29 11.70 23.92
CA GLU A 12 1.55 10.40 23.31
C GLU A 12 2.42 10.63 22.08
N ALA A 13 3.56 9.94 21.99
CA ALA A 13 4.45 10.10 20.84
C ALA A 13 3.65 9.87 19.54
N PRO A 14 3.81 10.71 18.51
CA PRO A 14 3.04 10.59 17.28
C PRO A 14 3.21 9.16 16.73
N SER A 15 2.09 8.45 16.59
CA SER A 15 2.08 7.03 16.22
C SER A 15 2.62 6.82 14.80
N VAL A 16 3.39 5.75 14.60
CA VAL A 16 3.78 5.30 13.25
C VAL A 16 2.52 4.89 12.49
N PRO A 17 2.39 5.21 11.18
CA PRO A 17 1.26 4.74 10.39
C PRO A 17 1.20 3.21 10.40
N ARG A 18 0.05 2.67 10.72
CA ARG A 18 -0.19 1.23 10.76
C ARG A 18 -0.15 0.62 9.37
N HIS A 19 -0.69 1.35 8.38
CA HIS A 19 -0.76 0.94 6.99
C HIS A 19 -0.25 2.05 6.06
N ILE A 20 0.75 1.72 5.24
CA ILE A 20 1.31 2.60 4.22
C ILE A 20 0.98 2.05 2.83
N ALA A 21 0.42 2.90 1.95
CA ALA A 21 0.16 2.58 0.54
C ALA A 21 1.08 3.41 -0.37
N ILE A 22 1.76 2.79 -1.35
CA ILE A 22 2.76 3.46 -2.17
C ILE A 22 2.50 3.26 -3.67
N ILE A 23 2.44 4.37 -4.43
CA ILE A 23 2.60 4.37 -5.88
C ILE A 23 4.08 4.56 -6.21
N MET A 24 4.69 3.53 -6.78
CA MET A 24 6.10 3.42 -7.13
C MET A 24 6.38 4.04 -8.50
N ASP A 25 6.24 5.37 -8.62
CA ASP A 25 6.39 6.09 -9.88
C ASP A 25 7.83 6.62 -10.10
N GLY A 26 8.18 6.83 -11.37
CA GLY A 26 9.43 7.42 -11.79
C GLY A 26 10.51 6.44 -12.28
N ASN A 27 10.27 5.12 -12.28
CA ASN A 27 11.24 4.11 -12.72
C ASN A 27 11.81 4.40 -14.12
N GLY A 28 10.95 4.60 -15.11
CA GLY A 28 11.37 4.89 -16.48
C GLY A 28 12.11 6.24 -16.61
N ARG A 29 11.63 7.28 -15.92
CA ARG A 29 12.27 8.61 -15.92
C ARG A 29 13.64 8.58 -15.23
N TRP A 30 13.78 7.80 -14.18
CA TRP A 30 15.05 7.55 -13.50
C TRP A 30 16.11 6.96 -14.46
N ALA A 31 15.72 5.95 -15.24
CA ALA A 31 16.60 5.32 -16.21
C ALA A 31 16.96 6.28 -17.35
N THR A 32 15.98 6.97 -17.94
CA THR A 32 16.19 7.91 -19.04
C THR A 32 17.13 9.06 -18.65
N LYS A 33 16.99 9.62 -17.44
CA LYS A 33 17.93 10.65 -16.92
C LYS A 33 19.38 10.17 -16.82
N ARG A 34 19.59 8.84 -16.77
CA ARG A 34 20.91 8.21 -16.68
C ARG A 34 21.36 7.56 -17.98
N LEU A 35 20.68 7.87 -19.08
CA LEU A 35 20.95 7.29 -20.41
C LEU A 35 20.85 5.76 -20.43
N LEU A 36 20.02 5.18 -19.57
CA LEU A 36 19.77 3.75 -19.46
C LEU A 36 18.44 3.38 -20.12
N PRO A 37 18.27 2.14 -20.61
CA PRO A 37 16.96 1.63 -21.04
C PRO A 37 15.95 1.72 -19.91
N ARG A 38 14.68 2.05 -20.23
CA ARG A 38 13.59 2.21 -19.23
C ARG A 38 13.46 1.03 -18.28
N VAL A 39 13.69 -0.18 -18.79
CA VAL A 39 13.64 -1.43 -18.02
C VAL A 39 14.66 -1.47 -16.87
N ALA A 40 15.80 -0.82 -16.99
CA ALA A 40 16.81 -0.76 -15.92
C ALA A 40 16.27 -0.05 -14.67
N GLY A 41 15.39 0.93 -14.85
CA GLY A 41 14.72 1.60 -13.74
C GLY A 41 13.78 0.66 -12.96
N HIS A 42 13.07 -0.24 -13.65
CA HIS A 42 12.20 -1.22 -12.99
C HIS A 42 13.02 -2.26 -12.21
N VAL A 43 14.13 -2.73 -12.75
CA VAL A 43 15.05 -3.63 -12.01
C VAL A 43 15.56 -2.94 -10.74
N LYS A 44 15.99 -1.69 -10.87
CA LYS A 44 16.45 -0.91 -9.70
C LYS A 44 15.34 -0.63 -8.71
N GLY A 45 14.11 -0.47 -9.21
CA GLY A 45 12.91 -0.32 -8.39
C GLY A 45 12.62 -1.53 -7.50
N VAL A 46 12.95 -2.76 -7.93
CA VAL A 46 12.84 -3.96 -7.07
C VAL A 46 13.80 -3.90 -5.88
N ASP A 47 15.01 -3.36 -6.05
CA ASP A 47 15.94 -3.15 -4.94
C ASP A 47 15.40 -2.13 -3.92
N ALA A 48 14.72 -1.07 -4.41
CA ALA A 48 14.04 -0.11 -3.54
C ALA A 48 12.91 -0.78 -2.75
N VAL A 49 12.10 -1.66 -3.39
CA VAL A 49 11.05 -2.43 -2.69
C VAL A 49 11.64 -3.17 -1.49
N ARG A 50 12.75 -3.91 -1.66
CA ARG A 50 13.38 -4.66 -0.54
C ARG A 50 13.74 -3.75 0.63
N LYS A 51 14.41 -2.63 0.34
CA LYS A 51 14.83 -1.66 1.36
C LYS A 51 13.64 -1.05 2.10
N ILE A 52 12.56 -0.74 1.39
CA ILE A 52 11.36 -0.16 1.99
C ILE A 52 10.58 -1.20 2.79
N VAL A 53 10.51 -2.46 2.35
CA VAL A 53 9.93 -3.56 3.13
C VAL A 53 10.68 -3.75 4.45
N GLU A 54 12.02 -3.82 4.41
CA GLU A 54 12.87 -3.90 5.60
C GLU A 54 12.66 -2.69 6.50
N ALA A 55 12.66 -1.48 5.94
CA ALA A 55 12.43 -0.25 6.67
C ALA A 55 11.05 -0.20 7.35
N CYS A 56 9.99 -0.68 6.70
CA CYS A 56 8.66 -0.79 7.29
C CYS A 56 8.63 -1.77 8.47
N VAL A 57 9.29 -2.92 8.33
CA VAL A 57 9.44 -3.89 9.41
C VAL A 57 10.13 -3.28 10.64
N ASP A 58 11.24 -2.56 10.43
CA ASP A 58 12.03 -1.97 11.52
C ASP A 58 11.28 -0.84 12.25
N ARG A 59 10.34 -0.19 11.56
CA ARG A 59 9.52 0.89 12.11
C ARG A 59 8.19 0.42 12.72
N GLY A 60 7.89 -0.89 12.65
CA GLY A 60 6.67 -1.45 13.20
C GLY A 60 5.42 -1.18 12.37
N VAL A 61 5.56 -0.91 11.06
CA VAL A 61 4.44 -0.85 10.11
C VAL A 61 3.85 -2.25 9.97
N GLU A 62 2.52 -2.38 10.07
CA GLU A 62 1.84 -3.67 10.00
C GLU A 62 1.44 -4.06 8.58
N TYR A 63 1.12 -3.07 7.74
CA TYR A 63 0.64 -3.26 6.36
C TYR A 63 1.37 -2.33 5.40
N LEU A 64 1.87 -2.89 4.30
CA LEU A 64 2.48 -2.14 3.20
C LEU A 64 1.82 -2.55 1.89
N THR A 65 1.16 -1.62 1.21
CA THR A 65 0.53 -1.87 -0.09
C THR A 65 1.28 -1.15 -1.20
N LEU A 66 1.70 -1.92 -2.21
CA LEU A 66 2.51 -1.44 -3.32
C LEU A 66 1.74 -1.52 -4.64
N PHE A 67 1.64 -0.41 -5.37
CA PHE A 67 1.02 -0.38 -6.70
C PHE A 67 2.04 -0.78 -7.76
N ALA A 68 2.10 -2.08 -8.06
CA ALA A 68 3.11 -2.64 -8.97
C ALA A 68 2.68 -2.60 -10.45
N PHE A 69 1.39 -2.87 -10.74
CA PHE A 69 0.87 -2.88 -12.10
C PHE A 69 -0.61 -2.50 -12.12
N SER A 70 -0.94 -1.37 -12.74
CA SER A 70 -2.34 -0.92 -12.87
C SER A 70 -3.04 -1.59 -14.06
N SER A 71 -4.38 -1.62 -14.01
CA SER A 71 -5.21 -2.08 -15.14
C SER A 71 -4.95 -1.29 -16.44
N GLU A 72 -4.54 -0.03 -16.33
CA GLU A 72 -4.19 0.83 -17.46
C GLU A 72 -2.83 0.49 -18.08
N ASN A 73 -1.93 -0.18 -17.35
CA ASN A 73 -0.59 -0.51 -17.84
C ASN A 73 -0.58 -1.53 -18.99
N TRP A 74 -1.67 -2.25 -19.21
CA TRP A 74 -1.84 -3.09 -20.41
C TRP A 74 -1.82 -2.32 -21.72
N ARG A 75 -2.00 -0.99 -21.68
CA ARG A 75 -1.91 -0.10 -22.86
C ARG A 75 -0.47 0.27 -23.22
N ARG A 76 0.51 -0.13 -22.41
CA ARG A 76 1.93 0.08 -22.72
C ARG A 76 2.38 -0.81 -23.89
N PRO A 77 3.53 -0.52 -24.51
CA PRO A 77 4.12 -1.40 -25.52
C PRO A 77 4.21 -2.84 -25.02
N ALA A 78 3.92 -3.81 -25.88
CA ALA A 78 3.80 -5.22 -25.49
C ALA A 78 5.11 -5.81 -24.93
N ASP A 79 6.25 -5.35 -25.44
CA ASP A 79 7.60 -5.70 -24.95
C ASP A 79 7.83 -5.19 -23.52
N GLU A 80 7.40 -3.96 -23.19
CA GLU A 80 7.49 -3.43 -21.81
C GLU A 80 6.59 -4.25 -20.87
N VAL A 81 5.35 -4.57 -21.28
CA VAL A 81 4.42 -5.39 -20.47
C VAL A 81 5.00 -6.78 -20.23
N SER A 82 5.49 -7.45 -21.28
CA SER A 82 6.10 -8.78 -21.18
C SER A 82 7.31 -8.77 -20.23
N TYR A 83 8.15 -7.74 -20.32
CA TYR A 83 9.29 -7.57 -19.43
C TYR A 83 8.86 -7.40 -17.96
N LEU A 84 7.84 -6.57 -17.70
CA LEU A 84 7.32 -6.36 -16.35
C LEU A 84 6.74 -7.64 -15.74
N MET A 85 6.05 -8.46 -16.54
CA MET A 85 5.55 -9.77 -16.11
C MET A 85 6.70 -10.73 -15.76
N GLY A 86 7.75 -10.79 -16.60
CA GLY A 86 8.96 -11.56 -16.31
C GLY A 86 9.68 -11.10 -15.04
N LEU A 87 9.74 -9.80 -14.80
CA LEU A 87 10.31 -9.23 -13.59
C LEU A 87 9.50 -9.62 -12.35
N PHE A 88 8.16 -9.63 -12.47
CA PHE A 88 7.27 -10.04 -11.37
C PHE A 88 7.46 -11.53 -11.03
N VAL A 89 7.50 -12.41 -12.04
CA VAL A 89 7.84 -13.83 -11.85
C VAL A 89 9.16 -13.99 -11.10
N THR A 90 10.22 -13.33 -11.59
CA THR A 90 11.56 -13.40 -10.98
C THR A 90 11.56 -12.88 -9.54
N ALA A 91 10.81 -11.81 -9.26
CA ALA A 91 10.69 -11.28 -7.90
C ALA A 91 10.00 -12.29 -6.96
N LEU A 92 8.91 -12.93 -7.40
CA LEU A 92 8.23 -13.97 -6.62
C LEU A 92 9.18 -15.13 -6.30
N GLU A 93 9.91 -15.65 -7.31
CA GLU A 93 10.85 -16.76 -7.12
C GLU A 93 11.94 -16.44 -6.08
N ARG A 94 12.47 -15.22 -6.10
CA ARG A 94 13.61 -14.83 -5.26
C ARG A 94 13.21 -14.37 -3.86
N GLU A 95 12.06 -13.71 -3.71
CA GLU A 95 11.76 -13.00 -2.48
C GLU A 95 10.84 -13.78 -1.54
N VAL A 96 9.97 -14.69 -2.04
CA VAL A 96 9.00 -15.41 -1.20
C VAL A 96 9.67 -16.19 -0.05
N SER A 97 10.80 -16.86 -0.33
CA SER A 97 11.55 -17.59 0.71
C SER A 97 12.10 -16.68 1.79
N LYS A 98 12.60 -15.49 1.40
CA LYS A 98 13.11 -14.49 2.34
C LYS A 98 11.96 -13.86 3.14
N MET A 99 10.83 -13.55 2.48
CA MET A 99 9.64 -13.04 3.17
C MET A 99 9.17 -14.03 4.24
N HIS A 100 9.10 -15.30 3.90
CA HIS A 100 8.72 -16.34 4.87
C HIS A 100 9.70 -16.43 6.05
N ALA A 101 11.01 -16.43 5.77
CA ALA A 101 12.04 -16.47 6.81
C ALA A 101 12.00 -15.24 7.75
N ASN A 102 11.57 -14.09 7.26
CA ASN A 102 11.42 -12.84 8.02
C ASN A 102 10.01 -12.62 8.60
N ASN A 103 9.15 -13.63 8.59
CA ASN A 103 7.78 -13.57 9.10
C ASN A 103 6.92 -12.49 8.38
N ILE A 104 7.14 -12.27 7.08
CA ILE A 104 6.40 -11.32 6.24
C ILE A 104 5.36 -12.09 5.44
N ARG A 105 4.10 -11.66 5.51
CA ARG A 105 2.97 -12.22 4.75
C ARG A 105 2.88 -11.52 3.40
N LEU A 106 2.74 -12.28 2.32
CA LEU A 106 2.47 -11.75 0.98
C LEU A 106 0.98 -11.88 0.64
N LYS A 107 0.43 -10.82 0.06
CA LYS A 107 -0.87 -10.78 -0.61
C LYS A 107 -0.70 -10.18 -2.00
N VAL A 108 -1.42 -10.71 -2.99
CA VAL A 108 -1.49 -10.14 -4.34
C VAL A 108 -2.96 -9.87 -4.67
N VAL A 109 -3.30 -8.63 -5.00
CA VAL A 109 -4.69 -8.23 -5.27
C VAL A 109 -4.81 -7.57 -6.64
N GLY A 110 -5.94 -7.82 -7.31
CA GLY A 110 -6.24 -7.32 -8.65
C GLY A 110 -6.98 -8.38 -9.47
N ASP A 111 -7.27 -8.08 -10.73
CA ASP A 111 -7.84 -9.07 -11.66
C ASP A 111 -6.72 -9.97 -12.21
N LEU A 112 -6.44 -11.05 -11.47
CA LEU A 112 -5.38 -12.00 -11.81
C LEU A 112 -5.75 -12.92 -12.98
N SER A 113 -7.01 -12.93 -13.44
CA SER A 113 -7.50 -13.81 -14.51
C SER A 113 -6.79 -13.57 -15.85
N ARG A 114 -6.22 -12.37 -16.06
CA ARG A 114 -5.47 -12.00 -17.27
C ARG A 114 -4.01 -12.47 -17.28
N PHE A 115 -3.52 -12.97 -16.14
CA PHE A 115 -2.16 -13.48 -16.05
C PHE A 115 -2.08 -14.92 -16.57
N ASP A 116 -0.90 -15.30 -17.03
CA ASP A 116 -0.61 -16.67 -17.40
C ASP A 116 -0.93 -17.63 -16.23
N PRO A 117 -1.54 -18.81 -16.46
CA PRO A 117 -1.89 -19.76 -15.42
C PRO A 117 -0.71 -20.11 -14.50
N LYS A 118 0.50 -20.25 -15.05
CA LYS A 118 1.70 -20.51 -14.24
C LYS A 118 1.97 -19.40 -13.24
N LEU A 119 1.81 -18.13 -13.65
CA LEU A 119 1.99 -16.99 -12.74
C LEU A 119 0.88 -16.98 -11.67
N GLN A 120 -0.37 -17.31 -12.02
CA GLN A 120 -1.46 -17.43 -11.04
C GLN A 120 -1.15 -18.50 -10.00
N ASP A 121 -0.66 -19.66 -10.40
CA ASP A 121 -0.25 -20.74 -9.50
C ASP A 121 0.93 -20.33 -8.61
N MET A 122 1.91 -19.61 -9.15
CA MET A 122 3.04 -19.08 -8.37
C MET A 122 2.58 -18.11 -7.29
N ILE A 123 1.65 -17.18 -7.62
CA ILE A 123 1.05 -16.24 -6.67
C ILE A 123 0.34 -17.01 -5.55
N ALA A 124 -0.55 -17.93 -5.92
CA ALA A 124 -1.31 -18.73 -4.95
C ALA A 124 -0.39 -19.55 -4.01
N ASN A 125 0.69 -20.12 -4.55
CA ASN A 125 1.70 -20.84 -3.76
C ASN A 125 2.45 -19.91 -2.80
N ALA A 126 2.83 -18.71 -3.26
CA ALA A 126 3.53 -17.71 -2.46
C ALA A 126 2.66 -17.22 -1.29
N GLU A 127 1.38 -16.92 -1.55
CA GLU A 127 0.42 -16.53 -0.52
C GLU A 127 0.22 -17.65 0.52
N ARG A 128 0.00 -18.90 0.07
CA ARG A 128 -0.15 -20.04 0.99
C ARG A 128 1.09 -20.23 1.87
N ARG A 129 2.27 -20.16 1.28
CA ARG A 129 3.54 -20.34 2.01
C ARG A 129 3.74 -19.29 3.11
N THR A 130 3.25 -18.07 2.91
CA THR A 130 3.42 -16.95 3.83
C THR A 130 2.17 -16.65 4.66
N ALA A 131 1.11 -17.44 4.54
CA ALA A 131 -0.21 -17.17 5.11
C ALA A 131 -0.22 -16.94 6.63
N ASN A 132 0.63 -17.66 7.36
CA ASN A 132 0.72 -17.60 8.82
C ASN A 132 1.72 -16.56 9.34
N ASN A 133 2.39 -15.82 8.46
CA ASN A 133 3.32 -14.78 8.84
C ASN A 133 2.55 -13.53 9.34
N SER A 134 3.11 -12.83 10.33
CA SER A 134 2.39 -11.79 11.08
C SER A 134 3.17 -10.50 11.35
N ARG A 135 4.48 -10.45 11.01
CA ARG A 135 5.30 -9.26 11.31
C ARG A 135 4.96 -8.05 10.43
N LEU A 136 4.73 -8.28 9.14
CA LEU A 136 4.30 -7.29 8.16
C LEU A 136 3.47 -8.01 7.09
N THR A 137 2.35 -7.43 6.67
CA THR A 137 1.63 -7.88 5.47
C THR A 137 2.00 -6.97 4.30
N VAL A 138 2.69 -7.52 3.30
CA VAL A 138 2.98 -6.83 2.03
C VAL A 138 1.92 -7.21 1.02
N THR A 139 1.17 -6.22 0.54
CA THR A 139 0.19 -6.37 -0.53
C THR A 139 0.74 -5.79 -1.82
N VAL A 140 0.77 -6.60 -2.87
CA VAL A 140 1.13 -6.17 -4.23
C VAL A 140 -0.12 -6.04 -5.07
N CYS A 141 -0.46 -4.82 -5.48
CA CYS A 141 -1.56 -4.55 -6.41
C CYS A 141 -1.06 -4.79 -7.85
N ALA A 142 -1.57 -5.88 -8.47
CA ALA A 142 -1.18 -6.35 -9.79
C ALA A 142 -2.42 -6.49 -10.68
N ASN A 143 -2.45 -5.82 -11.84
CA ASN A 143 -3.65 -5.63 -12.66
C ASN A 143 -4.83 -5.08 -11.83
N TYR A 144 -4.52 -4.11 -10.99
CA TYR A 144 -5.46 -3.51 -10.05
C TYR A 144 -5.93 -2.14 -10.55
N GLY A 145 -7.15 -1.78 -10.20
CA GLY A 145 -7.71 -0.44 -10.31
C GLY A 145 -8.86 -0.27 -9.32
N GLY A 146 -8.90 0.87 -8.63
CA GLY A 146 -9.93 1.12 -7.61
C GLY A 146 -11.37 1.08 -8.15
N ARG A 147 -11.58 1.51 -9.41
CA ARG A 147 -12.88 1.36 -10.08
C ARG A 147 -13.26 -0.10 -10.29
N TRP A 148 -12.30 -0.95 -10.71
CA TRP A 148 -12.50 -2.39 -10.82
C TRP A 148 -12.81 -3.00 -9.45
N ASP A 149 -12.08 -2.61 -8.41
CA ASP A 149 -12.26 -3.14 -7.05
C ASP A 149 -13.67 -2.86 -6.52
N ILE A 150 -14.16 -1.62 -6.68
CA ILE A 150 -15.53 -1.25 -6.30
C ILE A 150 -16.56 -2.06 -7.09
N MET A 151 -16.39 -2.21 -8.41
CA MET A 151 -17.34 -2.94 -9.26
C MET A 151 -17.39 -4.43 -8.94
N GLN A 152 -16.23 -5.08 -8.74
CA GLN A 152 -16.18 -6.50 -8.37
C GLN A 152 -16.76 -6.73 -6.96
N ALA A 153 -16.47 -5.81 -6.00
CA ALA A 153 -17.02 -5.85 -4.65
C ALA A 153 -18.56 -5.68 -4.65
N THR A 154 -19.08 -4.72 -5.43
CA THR A 154 -20.52 -4.52 -5.61
C THR A 154 -21.19 -5.77 -6.16
N SER A 155 -20.61 -6.41 -7.19
CA SER A 155 -21.17 -7.63 -7.76
C SER A 155 -21.21 -8.78 -6.74
N LYS A 156 -20.15 -8.94 -5.95
CA LYS A 156 -20.09 -9.95 -4.88
C LYS A 156 -21.07 -9.66 -3.76
N MET A 157 -21.17 -8.41 -3.33
CA MET A 157 -22.11 -7.96 -2.29
C MET A 157 -23.55 -8.27 -2.69
N VAL A 158 -23.97 -7.91 -3.92
CA VAL A 158 -25.31 -8.18 -4.43
C VAL A 158 -25.58 -9.69 -4.50
N ALA A 159 -24.63 -10.47 -5.00
CA ALA A 159 -24.75 -11.92 -5.09
C ALA A 159 -24.86 -12.62 -3.72
N ALA A 160 -24.17 -12.09 -2.72
CA ALA A 160 -24.18 -12.62 -1.34
C ALA A 160 -25.47 -12.25 -0.58
N ASN A 161 -26.21 -11.23 -1.01
CA ASN A 161 -27.37 -10.68 -0.31
C ASN A 161 -28.62 -10.66 -1.21
N PRO A 162 -29.15 -11.82 -1.67
CA PRO A 162 -30.30 -11.88 -2.54
C PRO A 162 -31.56 -11.32 -1.83
N GLY A 163 -32.26 -10.40 -2.49
CA GLY A 163 -33.48 -9.77 -1.97
C GLY A 163 -33.26 -8.54 -1.08
N VAL A 164 -32.01 -8.15 -0.81
CA VAL A 164 -31.70 -6.88 -0.15
C VAL A 164 -31.85 -5.73 -1.15
N THR A 165 -32.50 -4.64 -0.74
CA THR A 165 -32.75 -3.44 -1.57
C THR A 165 -31.97 -2.22 -1.11
N GLU A 166 -31.47 -2.23 0.13
CA GLU A 166 -30.65 -1.16 0.70
C GLU A 166 -29.31 -1.74 1.15
N TYR A 167 -28.23 -1.16 0.66
CA TYR A 167 -26.85 -1.60 0.94
C TYR A 167 -26.12 -0.55 1.77
N THR A 168 -25.22 -0.99 2.65
CA THR A 168 -24.38 -0.12 3.48
C THR A 168 -22.93 -0.11 3.01
N GLU A 169 -22.16 0.88 3.49
CA GLU A 169 -20.73 0.97 3.21
C GLU A 169 -19.98 -0.26 3.75
N GLU A 170 -20.36 -0.77 4.93
CA GLU A 170 -19.77 -1.94 5.57
C GLU A 170 -19.98 -3.19 4.71
N MET A 171 -21.19 -3.40 4.17
CA MET A 171 -21.49 -4.52 3.28
C MET A 171 -20.60 -4.50 2.03
N LEU A 172 -20.35 -3.32 1.46
CA LEU A 172 -19.43 -3.18 0.33
C LEU A 172 -17.99 -3.42 0.74
N ALA A 173 -17.56 -2.85 1.88
CA ALA A 173 -16.18 -2.94 2.39
C ALA A 173 -15.73 -4.38 2.61
N GLU A 174 -16.62 -5.27 3.07
CA GLU A 174 -16.34 -6.71 3.28
C GLU A 174 -15.96 -7.46 1.98
N HIS A 175 -16.34 -6.92 0.82
CA HIS A 175 -16.08 -7.54 -0.49
C HIS A 175 -14.95 -6.87 -1.29
N LEU A 176 -14.39 -5.77 -0.81
CA LEU A 176 -13.22 -5.14 -1.42
C LEU A 176 -12.02 -6.09 -1.38
N ALA A 177 -11.13 -5.98 -2.37
CA ALA A 177 -9.98 -6.87 -2.52
C ALA A 177 -9.02 -6.83 -1.31
N MET A 178 -9.07 -5.77 -0.51
CA MET A 178 -8.25 -5.58 0.68
C MET A 178 -9.06 -5.58 2.00
N ALA A 179 -10.23 -6.21 2.05
CA ALA A 179 -11.06 -6.30 3.27
C ALA A 179 -10.34 -6.93 4.49
N TYR A 180 -9.22 -7.62 4.29
CA TYR A 180 -8.39 -8.20 5.35
C TYR A 180 -7.46 -7.20 6.05
N ALA A 181 -7.29 -6.00 5.50
CA ALA A 181 -6.37 -4.96 6.00
C ALA A 181 -7.15 -3.72 6.44
N PRO A 182 -6.64 -2.95 7.42
CA PRO A 182 -7.17 -1.63 7.71
C PRO A 182 -6.95 -0.70 6.51
N GLU A 183 -7.73 0.38 6.44
CA GLU A 183 -7.47 1.44 5.46
C GLU A 183 -6.07 2.06 5.65
N PRO A 184 -5.42 2.53 4.56
CA PRO A 184 -4.12 3.16 4.67
C PRO A 184 -4.17 4.45 5.51
N ASP A 185 -3.27 4.59 6.46
CA ASP A 185 -3.06 5.83 7.19
C ASP A 185 -2.29 6.85 6.37
N LEU A 186 -1.29 6.37 5.63
CA LEU A 186 -0.39 7.17 4.81
C LEU A 186 -0.33 6.62 3.39
N PHE A 187 -0.64 7.49 2.42
CA PHE A 187 -0.40 7.24 1.01
C PHE A 187 0.84 8.01 0.57
N ILE A 188 1.73 7.36 -0.16
CA ILE A 188 2.94 7.96 -0.74
C ILE A 188 2.93 7.78 -2.25
N ARG A 189 3.22 8.86 -2.99
CA ARG A 189 3.54 8.75 -4.41
C ARG A 189 4.88 9.40 -4.70
N THR A 190 5.77 8.64 -5.34
CA THR A 190 7.08 9.07 -5.82
C THR A 190 7.00 9.62 -7.25
N GLY A 191 8.01 10.36 -7.68
CA GLY A 191 8.18 10.78 -9.06
C GLY A 191 7.52 12.11 -9.46
N GLY A 192 7.06 12.92 -8.50
CA GLY A 192 6.62 14.30 -8.73
C GLY A 192 5.20 14.47 -9.28
N GLU A 193 4.40 13.39 -9.34
CA GLU A 193 3.01 13.46 -9.78
C GLU A 193 2.07 13.49 -8.58
N GLU A 194 1.13 14.43 -8.55
CA GLU A 194 0.20 14.68 -7.43
C GLU A 194 -1.21 14.17 -7.75
N ARG A 195 -1.36 12.87 -7.95
CA ARG A 195 -2.64 12.19 -8.20
C ARG A 195 -2.60 10.75 -7.75
N ILE A 196 -3.74 10.14 -7.41
CA ILE A 196 -3.86 8.75 -6.96
C ILE A 196 -4.06 7.73 -8.09
N SER A 197 -4.27 8.17 -9.32
CA SER A 197 -4.27 7.36 -10.57
C SER A 197 -5.05 6.06 -10.48
N ASN A 198 -6.32 6.11 -10.06
CA ASN A 198 -7.17 4.92 -9.94
C ASN A 198 -6.59 3.83 -8.99
N PHE A 199 -5.73 4.20 -8.05
CA PHE A 199 -5.28 3.30 -6.99
C PHE A 199 -6.42 3.07 -5.97
N LEU A 200 -6.24 2.79 -4.77
CA LEU A 200 -7.18 2.45 -3.70
C LEU A 200 -8.28 3.52 -3.47
N LEU A 201 -9.23 3.70 -4.42
CA LEU A 201 -10.20 4.80 -4.41
C LEU A 201 -11.06 4.81 -3.15
N TRP A 202 -11.53 3.66 -2.70
CA TRP A 202 -12.33 3.54 -1.49
C TRP A 202 -11.50 3.72 -0.24
N GLN A 203 -10.38 3.01 -0.18
CA GLN A 203 -9.58 2.88 1.03
C GLN A 203 -8.75 4.13 1.37
N LEU A 204 -8.53 5.05 0.40
CA LEU A 204 -7.79 6.30 0.61
C LEU A 204 -8.66 7.47 1.09
N ALA A 205 -9.95 7.24 1.36
CA ALA A 205 -10.90 8.32 1.69
C ALA A 205 -10.44 9.20 2.87
N TYR A 206 -9.75 8.63 3.85
CA TYR A 206 -9.25 9.34 5.05
C TYR A 206 -7.73 9.22 5.23
N SER A 207 -7.01 8.82 4.18
CA SER A 207 -5.55 8.71 4.22
C SER A 207 -4.87 10.07 4.14
N GLU A 208 -3.77 10.23 4.85
CA GLU A 208 -2.86 11.36 4.63
C GLU A 208 -2.06 11.15 3.35
N LEU A 209 -2.00 12.16 2.50
CA LEU A 209 -1.34 12.07 1.20
C LEU A 209 0.04 12.75 1.27
N TYR A 210 1.07 12.03 0.82
CA TYR A 210 2.43 12.52 0.70
C TYR A 210 2.94 12.33 -0.74
N PHE A 211 3.34 13.42 -1.38
CA PHE A 211 3.90 13.43 -2.74
C PHE A 211 5.35 13.86 -2.68
N THR A 212 6.21 13.23 -3.49
CA THR A 212 7.65 13.57 -3.55
C THR A 212 8.18 13.51 -4.98
N ASP A 213 9.08 14.41 -5.32
CA ASP A 213 9.81 14.44 -6.59
C ASP A 213 10.81 13.30 -6.74
N THR A 214 11.19 12.68 -5.63
CA THR A 214 12.12 11.55 -5.64
C THR A 214 11.58 10.41 -6.49
N PHE A 215 12.35 9.95 -7.48
CA PHE A 215 11.98 8.78 -8.26
C PHE A 215 12.06 7.51 -7.43
N TRP A 216 11.15 6.54 -7.69
CA TRP A 216 11.10 5.31 -6.91
C TRP A 216 12.44 4.59 -6.72
N PRO A 217 13.33 4.41 -7.74
CA PRO A 217 14.62 3.75 -7.54
C PRO A 217 15.55 4.45 -6.54
N ASP A 218 15.37 5.75 -6.31
CA ASP A 218 16.14 6.55 -5.37
C ASP A 218 15.41 6.77 -4.03
N PHE A 219 14.18 6.29 -3.87
CA PHE A 219 13.41 6.40 -2.64
C PHE A 219 14.01 5.47 -1.57
N SER A 220 14.58 6.07 -0.54
CA SER A 220 15.37 5.40 0.51
C SER A 220 14.58 5.23 1.82
N PRO A 221 15.11 4.46 2.80
CA PRO A 221 14.59 4.46 4.17
C PRO A 221 14.48 5.87 4.80
N ASP A 222 15.44 6.77 4.54
CA ASP A 222 15.40 8.17 5.03
C ASP A 222 14.26 8.96 4.37
N SER A 223 13.97 8.67 3.08
CA SER A 223 12.81 9.25 2.38
C SER A 223 11.49 8.76 2.99
N LEU A 224 11.42 7.50 3.40
CA LEU A 224 10.27 6.94 4.12
C LEU A 224 10.12 7.62 5.49
N ASP A 225 11.21 7.84 6.23
CA ASP A 225 11.19 8.56 7.51
C ASP A 225 10.65 9.98 7.36
N THR A 226 11.05 10.67 6.28
CA THR A 226 10.52 11.99 5.97
C THR A 226 9.01 11.97 5.73
N ALA A 227 8.51 10.97 5.01
CA ALA A 227 7.08 10.79 4.77
C ALA A 227 6.32 10.47 6.07
N ILE A 228 6.88 9.61 6.92
CA ILE A 228 6.29 9.28 8.24
C ILE A 228 6.30 10.52 9.15
N ALA A 229 7.37 11.29 9.18
CA ALA A 229 7.43 12.53 9.97
C ALA A 229 6.39 13.55 9.49
N SER A 230 6.18 13.67 8.16
CA SER A 230 5.10 14.49 7.60
C SER A 230 3.72 14.05 8.07
N TYR A 231 3.45 12.73 8.08
CA TYR A 231 2.21 12.16 8.62
C TYR A 231 2.05 12.48 10.11
N GLN A 232 3.09 12.28 10.89
CA GLN A 232 3.07 12.52 12.34
C GLN A 232 2.87 14.00 12.72
N SER A 233 3.25 14.93 11.84
CA SER A 233 3.06 16.37 12.06
C SER A 233 1.63 16.85 11.81
N ARG A 234 0.76 16.02 11.24
CA ARG A 234 -0.62 16.39 10.87
C ARG A 234 -1.61 16.02 11.96
N GLU A 235 -2.57 16.91 12.22
CA GLU A 235 -3.68 16.63 13.13
C GLU A 235 -4.79 15.87 12.40
N ARG A 236 -5.02 14.59 12.76
CA ARG A 236 -6.09 13.75 12.19
C ARG A 236 -7.40 13.97 12.93
N ARG A 237 -8.35 14.62 12.30
CA ARG A 237 -9.62 15.04 12.94
C ARG A 237 -10.78 14.09 12.68
N PHE A 238 -10.77 13.31 11.61
CA PHE A 238 -11.87 12.41 11.20
C PHE A 238 -13.25 13.08 11.30
N GLY A 239 -13.39 14.28 10.72
CA GLY A 239 -14.60 15.08 10.76
C GLY A 239 -14.91 15.78 12.08
N ARG A 240 -14.06 15.68 13.11
CA ARG A 240 -14.22 16.37 14.40
C ARG A 240 -13.52 17.74 14.41
N THR A 241 -13.91 18.61 15.36
CA THR A 241 -13.16 19.85 15.60
C THR A 241 -11.88 19.55 16.40
N GLY A 242 -10.84 20.41 16.28
CA GLY A 242 -9.60 20.25 17.07
C GLY A 242 -9.85 20.19 18.59
N GLU A 243 -10.85 20.97 19.09
CA GLU A 243 -11.26 20.92 20.51
C GLU A 243 -11.84 19.57 20.93
N GLN A 244 -12.62 18.92 20.05
CA GLN A 244 -13.18 17.58 20.31
C GLN A 244 -12.10 16.50 20.36
N VAL A 245 -11.06 16.63 19.53
CA VAL A 245 -9.90 15.71 19.54
C VAL A 245 -9.09 15.92 20.83
N ALA A 246 -8.79 17.17 21.20
CA ALA A 246 -8.05 17.50 22.42
C ALA A 246 -8.77 17.06 23.70
N ASN A 247 -10.11 17.12 23.73
CA ASN A 247 -10.89 16.69 24.90
C ASN A 247 -10.94 15.17 25.04
N LYS A 248 -10.88 14.40 23.95
CA LYS A 248 -10.84 12.93 24.01
C LYS A 248 -9.48 12.43 24.52
N ALA A 249 -8.39 13.08 24.15
CA ALA A 249 -7.05 12.76 24.66
C ALA A 249 -6.85 13.05 26.16
N LYS A 250 -7.75 13.84 26.78
CA LYS A 250 -7.74 14.13 28.24
C LYS A 250 -8.60 13.17 29.06
N GLN A 251 -9.40 12.30 28.42
CA GLN A 251 -10.35 11.40 29.08
C GLN A 251 -9.95 9.91 28.97
N GLY A 252 -8.88 9.56 28.25
CA GLY A 252 -8.29 8.23 28.16
C GLY A 252 -6.91 8.21 28.82
#